data_d47707e5d380a479c9eb2cc27d193fff
#
_entry.id   d47707e5d380a479c9eb2cc27d193fff
#
_cell.length_a   1.000
_cell.length_b   1.000
_cell.length_c   1.000
_cell.angle_alpha   90.00
_cell.angle_beta   90.00
_cell.angle_gamma   90.00
#
_symmetry.space_group_name_H-M   'P 1'
#
loop_
_entity.id
_entity.type
_entity.pdbx_description
1 polymer ?
#
loop_
_entity_poly.entity_id
_entity_poly.type
_entity_poly.pdbx_seq_one_letter_code
_entity_poly.pdbx_strand_id
1 'polypeptide(L)'
;MPEVGCRRIALCKPAEVADGHALKVEKEGLTLAVFNVEGEYYVTDDACTHGPGSLSEGCILGDMVECDFHNGAFNIRTGEVMEPPCMVPVKTYRTIVDSDGFVSIEF
;
A
#
# COMPACT_ATOMS: atom_id res chain seq x y z
N MET A 1 16.05 -21.67 -13.64
CA MET A 1 15.36 -21.34 -13.20
C MET A 1 15.05 -20.21 -13.07
N PRO A 2 14.79 -19.95 -13.31
CA PRO A 2 14.57 -18.84 -13.13
C PRO A 2 14.05 -18.49 -12.09
N GLU A 3 14.28 -17.73 -11.72
CA GLU A 3 13.87 -17.31 -10.82
C GLU A 3 12.68 -16.90 -10.93
N VAL A 4 11.91 -17.44 -10.53
CA VAL A 4 10.66 -17.14 -10.54
C VAL A 4 10.36 -16.15 -9.62
N GLY A 5 9.37 -15.41 -9.77
CA GLY A 5 8.85 -14.48 -8.82
C GLY A 5 9.50 -13.14 -8.78
N CYS A 6 10.40 -12.88 -9.66
CA CYS A 6 11.04 -11.57 -9.69
C CYS A 6 10.40 -10.67 -10.72
N ARG A 7 9.09 -10.51 -10.61
CA ARG A 7 8.38 -9.59 -11.47
C ARG A 7 8.41 -8.21 -10.85
N ARG A 8 8.54 -7.21 -11.70
CA ARG A 8 8.49 -5.83 -11.27
C ARG A 8 7.41 -5.11 -12.04
N ILE A 9 6.53 -4.44 -11.32
CA ILE A 9 5.42 -3.72 -11.90
C ILE A 9 5.53 -2.26 -11.50
N ALA A 10 5.64 -1.37 -12.49
CA ALA A 10 5.66 0.06 -12.24
C ALA A 10 4.23 0.52 -11.97
N LEU A 11 4.03 1.25 -10.89
CA LEU A 11 2.70 1.67 -10.46
C LEU A 11 2.41 3.13 -10.76
N CYS A 12 3.30 4.01 -10.36
CA CYS A 12 3.07 5.45 -10.50
C CYS A 12 4.38 6.19 -10.34
N LYS A 13 4.36 7.49 -10.57
CA LYS A 13 5.51 8.34 -10.30
C LYS A 13 5.42 8.87 -8.87
N PRO A 14 6.56 9.06 -8.20
CA PRO A 14 6.55 9.60 -6.83
C PRO A 14 5.76 10.89 -6.69
N ALA A 15 5.82 11.76 -7.70
CA ALA A 15 5.13 13.03 -7.63
C ALA A 15 3.61 12.90 -7.61
N GLU A 16 3.08 11.72 -7.94
CA GLU A 16 1.64 11.51 -7.92
C GLU A 16 1.12 11.24 -6.53
N VAL A 17 2.01 10.98 -5.55
CA VAL A 17 1.61 10.65 -4.19
C VAL A 17 2.32 11.63 -3.25
N ALA A 18 1.61 12.62 -2.78
CA ALA A 18 2.17 13.62 -1.87
C ALA A 18 2.42 12.99 -0.49
N ASP A 19 3.36 13.57 0.26
CA ASP A 19 3.67 13.11 1.61
C ASP A 19 2.40 13.10 2.46
N GLY A 20 2.18 12.00 3.15
CA GLY A 20 0.98 11.83 3.99
C GLY A 20 -0.27 11.47 3.22
N HIS A 21 -0.12 11.09 1.96
CA HIS A 21 -1.25 10.74 1.11
C HIS A 21 -1.09 9.34 0.52
N ALA A 22 -2.17 8.86 -0.10
CA ALA A 22 -2.18 7.56 -0.74
C ALA A 22 -2.81 7.67 -2.12
N LEU A 23 -2.43 6.75 -3.00
CA LEU A 23 -2.98 6.66 -4.35
C LEU A 23 -3.43 5.24 -4.61
N LYS A 24 -4.63 5.08 -5.14
CA LYS A 24 -5.14 3.78 -5.54
C LYS A 24 -4.64 3.46 -6.95
N VAL A 25 -4.05 2.30 -7.13
CA VAL A 25 -3.53 1.88 -8.42
C VAL A 25 -4.09 0.52 -8.76
N GLU A 26 -4.66 0.40 -9.97
CA GLU A 26 -5.16 -0.89 -10.44
C GLU A 26 -4.30 -1.31 -11.62
N LYS A 27 -3.57 -2.41 -11.47
CA LYS A 27 -2.69 -2.93 -12.50
C LYS A 27 -2.62 -4.44 -12.44
N GLU A 28 -2.68 -5.06 -13.60
CA GLU A 28 -2.50 -6.51 -13.75
C GLU A 28 -3.36 -7.33 -12.80
N GLY A 29 -4.60 -6.89 -12.62
CA GLY A 29 -5.54 -7.59 -11.76
C GLY A 29 -5.40 -7.28 -10.28
N LEU A 30 -4.47 -6.42 -9.91
CA LEU A 30 -4.26 -6.04 -8.53
C LEU A 30 -4.83 -4.65 -8.27
N THR A 31 -5.45 -4.49 -7.10
CA THR A 31 -5.89 -3.18 -6.65
C THR A 31 -5.05 -2.84 -5.43
N LEU A 32 -4.22 -1.81 -5.57
CA LEU A 32 -3.17 -1.52 -4.61
C LEU A 32 -3.30 -0.10 -4.08
N ALA A 33 -2.80 0.10 -2.85
CA ALA A 33 -2.68 1.43 -2.26
C ALA A 33 -1.20 1.76 -2.17
N VAL A 34 -0.82 2.89 -2.74
CA VAL A 34 0.56 3.38 -2.67
C VAL A 34 0.57 4.52 -1.67
N PHE A 35 1.39 4.40 -0.64
CA PHE A 35 1.47 5.39 0.43
C PHE A 35 2.80 6.11 0.39
N ASN A 36 2.78 7.40 0.65
CA ASN A 36 3.99 8.19 0.85
C ASN A 36 4.03 8.60 2.32
N VAL A 37 4.99 8.07 3.06
CA VAL A 37 5.16 8.37 4.48
C VAL A 37 6.52 9.00 4.63
N GLU A 38 6.54 10.32 4.80
CA GLU A 38 7.77 11.08 4.99
C GLU A 38 8.80 10.83 3.88
N GLY A 39 8.33 10.74 2.65
CA GLY A 39 9.21 10.57 1.50
C GLY A 39 9.54 9.13 1.17
N GLU A 40 9.06 8.18 1.96
CA GLU A 40 9.24 6.76 1.68
C GLU A 40 7.94 6.16 1.19
N TYR A 41 8.04 5.27 0.21
CA TYR A 41 6.86 4.72 -0.44
C TYR A 41 6.62 3.29 -0.01
N TYR A 42 5.36 2.98 0.28
CA TYR A 42 4.95 1.64 0.71
C TYR A 42 3.72 1.26 -0.09
N VAL A 43 3.58 -0.02 -0.39
CA VAL A 43 2.45 -0.52 -1.16
C VAL A 43 1.80 -1.67 -0.42
N THR A 44 0.48 -1.61 -0.28
CA THR A 44 -0.31 -2.69 0.30
C THR A 44 -1.47 -2.98 -0.65
N ASP A 45 -2.17 -4.09 -0.38
CA ASP A 45 -3.47 -4.27 -1.01
C ASP A 45 -4.36 -3.10 -0.58
N ASP A 46 -5.20 -2.64 -1.48
CA ASP A 46 -6.10 -1.52 -1.16
C ASP A 46 -7.30 -1.98 -0.34
N ALA A 47 -7.75 -3.21 -0.54
CA ALA A 47 -8.93 -3.71 0.15
C ALA A 47 -8.63 -3.91 1.63
N CYS A 48 -9.49 -3.35 2.48
CA CYS A 48 -9.40 -3.57 3.91
C CYS A 48 -9.79 -5.01 4.21
N THR A 49 -9.01 -5.68 5.06
CA THR A 49 -9.19 -7.12 5.27
C THR A 49 -10.45 -7.45 6.06
N HIS A 50 -11.04 -6.47 6.75
CA HIS A 50 -12.21 -6.74 7.59
C HIS A 50 -13.53 -6.28 6.96
N GLY A 51 -13.49 -5.73 5.78
CA GLY A 51 -14.73 -5.27 5.16
C GLY A 51 -14.47 -4.56 3.84
N PRO A 52 -15.48 -3.88 3.31
CA PRO A 52 -15.39 -3.30 1.97
C PRO A 52 -14.61 -1.99 1.88
N GLY A 53 -13.92 -1.59 2.92
CA GLY A 53 -13.18 -0.32 2.90
C GLY A 53 -12.01 -0.32 1.94
N SER A 54 -11.56 0.88 1.60
CA SER A 54 -10.43 1.10 0.72
C SER A 54 -9.35 1.85 1.50
N LEU A 55 -8.16 1.25 1.64
CA LEU A 55 -7.11 1.86 2.43
C LEU A 55 -6.57 3.14 1.80
N SER A 56 -6.60 3.23 0.48
CA SER A 56 -6.14 4.45 -0.19
C SER A 56 -7.04 5.65 0.12
N GLU A 57 -8.28 5.39 0.59
CA GLU A 57 -9.21 6.45 0.97
C GLU A 57 -9.24 6.65 2.47
N GLY A 58 -8.40 5.95 3.20
CA GLY A 58 -8.35 6.06 4.65
C GLY A 58 -7.53 7.24 5.11
N CYS A 59 -7.42 7.38 6.41
CA CYS A 59 -6.68 8.46 7.04
C CYS A 59 -5.30 7.97 7.46
N ILE A 60 -4.26 8.65 7.00
CA ILE A 60 -2.89 8.28 7.34
C ILE A 60 -2.46 9.05 8.58
N LEU A 61 -2.01 8.30 9.60
CA LEU A 61 -1.57 8.87 10.86
C LEU A 61 -0.18 8.31 11.15
N GLY A 62 0.86 9.04 10.75
CA GLY A 62 2.23 8.56 10.88
C GLY A 62 2.45 7.32 10.04
N ASP A 63 2.78 6.20 10.67
CA ASP A 63 3.01 4.92 9.98
C ASP A 63 1.76 4.08 9.87
N MET A 64 0.62 4.63 10.26
CA MET A 64 -0.62 3.88 10.37
C MET A 64 -1.65 4.42 9.40
N VAL A 65 -2.46 3.55 8.82
CA VAL A 65 -3.60 3.96 8.03
C VAL A 65 -4.87 3.44 8.69
N GLU A 66 -5.83 4.35 8.88
CA GLU A 66 -7.14 4.01 9.39
C GLU A 66 -8.05 3.73 8.22
N CYS A 67 -8.68 2.56 8.23
CA CYS A 67 -9.62 2.20 7.17
C CYS A 67 -10.80 3.16 7.18
N ASP A 68 -11.29 3.51 6.01
CA ASP A 68 -12.46 4.39 5.89
C ASP A 68 -13.76 3.68 6.29
N PHE A 69 -13.69 2.38 6.60
CA PHE A 69 -14.84 1.58 7.00
C PHE A 69 -14.56 0.99 8.37
N HIS A 70 -15.29 1.38 9.38
CA HIS A 70 -15.20 0.89 10.76
C HIS A 70 -13.95 1.33 11.52
N ASN A 71 -13.15 2.22 10.97
CA ASN A 71 -12.00 2.80 11.67
C ASN A 71 -10.94 1.82 12.18
N GLY A 72 -10.88 0.63 11.59
CA GLY A 72 -9.77 -0.27 11.88
C GLY A 72 -8.49 0.29 11.28
N ALA A 73 -7.35 -0.12 11.81
CA ALA A 73 -6.08 0.43 11.36
C ALA A 73 -5.02 -0.63 11.14
N PHE A 74 -4.11 -0.33 10.21
CA PHE A 74 -2.97 -1.19 9.90
C PHE A 74 -1.70 -0.36 9.91
N ASN A 75 -0.59 -1.03 10.22
CA ASN A 75 0.73 -0.43 10.06
C ASN A 75 1.07 -0.45 8.57
N ILE A 76 1.36 0.71 8.00
CA ILE A 76 1.62 0.84 6.57
C ILE A 76 2.90 0.10 6.18
N ARG A 77 3.90 0.08 7.06
CA ARG A 77 5.20 -0.53 6.75
C ARG A 77 5.15 -2.04 6.78
N THR A 78 4.39 -2.61 7.71
CA THR A 78 4.42 -4.06 7.96
C THR A 78 3.12 -4.77 7.61
N GLY A 79 2.03 -4.03 7.50
CA GLY A 79 0.71 -4.63 7.28
C GLY A 79 0.05 -5.15 8.54
N GLU A 80 0.72 -5.00 9.69
CA GLU A 80 0.17 -5.53 10.95
C GLU A 80 -1.09 -4.79 11.36
N VAL A 81 -1.99 -5.53 12.01
CA VAL A 81 -3.20 -4.94 12.57
C VAL A 81 -2.82 -4.07 13.76
N MET A 82 -3.27 -2.82 13.75
CA MET A 82 -2.99 -1.88 14.84
C MET A 82 -4.23 -1.62 15.68
N GLU A 83 -5.42 -1.64 15.08
CA GLU A 83 -6.65 -1.33 15.79
C GLU A 83 -7.78 -2.22 15.31
N PRO A 84 -8.63 -2.72 16.25
CA PRO A 84 -9.83 -3.45 15.82
C PRO A 84 -10.78 -2.51 15.11
N PRO A 85 -11.70 -3.01 14.30
CA PRO A 85 -12.05 -4.41 14.13
C PRO A 85 -11.18 -5.18 13.14
N CYS A 86 -10.08 -4.61 12.68
CA CYS A 86 -9.16 -5.35 11.82
C CYS A 86 -8.56 -6.50 12.62
N MET A 87 -8.58 -7.70 12.05
CA MET A 87 -8.05 -8.88 12.70
C MET A 87 -7.04 -9.64 11.86
N VAL A 88 -7.03 -9.36 10.56
CA VAL A 88 -6.15 -10.03 9.61
C VAL A 88 -5.20 -8.99 9.03
N PRO A 89 -3.89 -9.23 9.05
CA PRO A 89 -2.95 -8.27 8.47
C PRO A 89 -3.24 -8.03 6.99
N VAL A 90 -2.92 -6.84 6.52
CA VAL A 90 -3.05 -6.52 5.11
C VAL A 90 -1.75 -6.93 4.41
N LYS A 91 -1.87 -7.41 3.17
CA LYS A 91 -0.69 -7.82 2.41
C LYS A 91 0.11 -6.60 2.00
N THR A 92 1.43 -6.67 2.21
CA THR A 92 2.35 -5.63 1.77
C THR A 92 3.19 -6.16 0.62
N TYR A 93 3.76 -5.25 -0.15
CA TYR A 93 4.56 -5.59 -1.32
C TYR A 93 5.93 -4.93 -1.19
N ARG A 94 6.95 -5.62 -1.65
CA ARG A 94 8.29 -5.04 -1.68
C ARG A 94 8.28 -3.87 -2.66
N THR A 95 8.60 -2.69 -2.17
CA THR A 95 8.46 -1.45 -2.92
C THR A 95 9.83 -0.87 -3.21
N ILE A 96 10.04 -0.44 -4.45
CA ILE A 96 11.26 0.22 -4.84
C ILE A 96 10.90 1.41 -5.73
N VAL A 97 11.83 2.38 -5.79
CA VAL A 97 11.75 3.43 -6.79
C VAL A 97 12.83 3.09 -7.80
N ASP A 98 12.43 2.70 -9.00
CA ASP A 98 13.39 2.16 -9.97
C ASP A 98 14.16 3.27 -10.67
N SER A 99 15.09 2.88 -11.51
CA SER A 99 15.98 3.83 -12.19
C SER A 99 15.24 4.73 -13.16
N ASP A 100 14.04 4.32 -13.59
CA ASP A 100 13.20 5.15 -14.45
C ASP A 100 12.38 6.14 -13.65
N GLY A 101 12.48 6.10 -12.32
CA GLY A 101 11.78 7.04 -11.46
C GLY A 101 10.37 6.63 -11.08
N PHE A 102 9.98 5.37 -11.33
CA PHE A 102 8.65 4.90 -10.96
C PHE A 102 8.67 4.19 -9.61
N VAL A 103 7.59 4.39 -8.84
CA VAL A 103 7.33 3.57 -7.67
C VAL A 103 6.85 2.22 -8.19
N SER A 104 7.56 1.16 -7.86
CA SER A 104 7.31 -0.16 -8.40
C SER A 104 7.29 -1.19 -7.29
N ILE A 105 6.68 -2.33 -7.57
CA ILE A 105 6.68 -3.45 -6.62
C ILE A 105 7.33 -4.65 -7.29
N GLU A 106 7.86 -5.53 -6.44
CA GLU A 106 8.43 -6.81 -6.87
C GLU A 106 7.67 -7.93 -6.18
N PHE A 107 7.39 -8.98 -6.94
CA PHE A 107 6.78 -10.17 -6.37
C PHE A 107 6.90 -11.37 -7.30
#